data_7083c0fcce0bab6aff94a3edef1bbe39
#
_entry.id   7083c0fcce0bab6aff94a3edef1bbe39
#
_cell.length_a   1.000
_cell.length_b   1.000
_cell.length_c   1.000
_cell.angle_alpha   90.00
_cell.angle_beta   90.00
_cell.angle_gamma   90.00
#
_symmetry.space_group_name_H-M   'P 1'
#
loop_
_entity.id
_entity.type
_entity.pdbx_description
1 polymer ?
#
loop_
_entity_poly.entity_id
_entity_poly.type
_entity_poly.pdbx_seq_one_letter_code
_entity_poly.pdbx_strand_id
1 'polypeptide(L)'
;HVDSSAASDVYKRQVMSCSRVGMEEIGRGIDTELDETRDPEGRVLHTKHNGMHCVNIYLPNGSSRDQRQAYKDQWIEDLMEWAEMFVGSEEPAILCGDLNIAHTEDDIWDPKGNKRSSGFLEHEREWFTRLLDRGWHDLLRIHIGPQKGPYTWWSNFRRARERDRGWRIDYVLANDVARSMMKSAEVMREGGMVVSDHAPVIVDFDI
;
A
#
# COMPACT_ATOMS: atom_id res chain seq x y z
N HIS A 1 -22.70 -26.07 3.87
CA HIS A 1 -21.29 -25.89 4.19
C HIS A 1 -20.58 -25.34 2.95
N VAL A 2 -20.32 -24.06 2.93
CA VAL A 2 -19.36 -23.48 1.97
C VAL A 2 -17.99 -23.83 2.52
N ASP A 3 -17.17 -24.51 1.71
CA ASP A 3 -15.82 -24.92 2.10
C ASP A 3 -15.00 -23.69 2.51
N SER A 4 -14.62 -23.63 3.79
CA SER A 4 -13.97 -22.47 4.41
C SER A 4 -12.60 -22.13 3.80
N SER A 5 -12.01 -23.06 3.04
CA SER A 5 -10.71 -22.84 2.39
C SER A 5 -10.83 -21.97 1.12
N ALA A 6 -11.89 -22.15 0.32
CA ALA A 6 -12.14 -21.32 -0.86
C ALA A 6 -12.60 -19.89 -0.47
N ALA A 7 -13.45 -19.77 0.57
CA ALA A 7 -13.88 -18.46 1.07
C ALA A 7 -12.71 -17.62 1.61
N SER A 8 -11.71 -18.25 2.26
CA SER A 8 -10.58 -17.51 2.83
C SER A 8 -9.65 -16.89 1.77
N ASP A 9 -9.55 -17.48 0.57
CA ASP A 9 -8.68 -16.97 -0.50
C ASP A 9 -9.31 -15.79 -1.25
N VAL A 10 -10.62 -15.76 -1.40
CA VAL A 10 -11.35 -14.65 -2.02
C VAL A 10 -11.36 -13.42 -1.09
N TYR A 11 -11.58 -13.61 0.21
CA TYR A 11 -11.61 -12.50 1.18
C TYR A 11 -10.23 -11.89 1.49
N LYS A 12 -9.13 -12.57 1.22
CA LYS A 12 -7.76 -12.06 1.48
C LYS A 12 -7.26 -11.06 0.46
N ARG A 13 -8.01 -10.79 -0.60
CA ARG A 13 -7.57 -9.94 -1.73
C ARG A 13 -8.40 -8.69 -1.89
N GLN A 14 -9.38 -8.47 -1.01
CA GLN A 14 -10.28 -7.32 -1.08
C GLN A 14 -9.84 -6.20 -0.15
N VAL A 15 -10.08 -4.97 -0.58
CA VAL A 15 -9.92 -3.77 0.25
C VAL A 15 -11.26 -3.25 0.73
N MET A 16 -11.25 -2.55 1.86
CA MET A 16 -12.43 -1.91 2.45
C MET A 16 -12.05 -0.55 3.00
N SER A 17 -12.88 0.45 2.72
CA SER A 17 -12.79 1.77 3.33
C SER A 17 -13.96 1.98 4.29
N CYS A 18 -13.67 2.53 5.47
CA CYS A 18 -14.67 2.86 6.48
C CYS A 18 -14.53 4.35 6.85
N SER A 19 -15.65 5.04 7.02
CA SER A 19 -15.66 6.45 7.41
C SER A 19 -16.65 6.70 8.56
N ARG A 20 -16.29 7.61 9.47
CA ARG A 20 -17.22 8.15 10.50
C ARG A 20 -18.05 9.31 9.99
N VAL A 21 -17.62 9.93 8.90
CA VAL A 21 -18.35 10.96 8.16
C VAL A 21 -18.78 10.37 6.81
N GLY A 22 -19.56 11.09 6.04
CA GLY A 22 -19.91 10.60 4.71
C GLY A 22 -18.69 10.34 3.84
N MET A 23 -18.77 9.35 2.96
CA MET A 23 -17.82 9.13 1.88
C MET A 23 -18.57 8.88 0.58
N GLU A 24 -17.99 9.30 -0.51
CA GLU A 24 -18.46 9.05 -1.87
C GLU A 24 -17.58 7.95 -2.48
N GLU A 25 -18.19 6.91 -3.04
CA GLU A 25 -17.48 5.94 -3.87
C GLU A 25 -17.33 6.52 -5.27
N ILE A 26 -16.09 6.68 -5.72
CA ILE A 26 -15.75 7.22 -7.04
C ILE A 26 -15.59 6.08 -8.05
N GLY A 27 -14.95 4.97 -7.64
CA GLY A 27 -14.74 3.82 -8.52
C GLY A 27 -14.03 2.67 -7.86
N ARG A 28 -13.92 1.58 -8.62
CA ARG A 28 -13.22 0.34 -8.25
C ARG A 28 -12.27 -0.03 -9.37
N GLY A 29 -11.14 -0.67 -9.02
CA GLY A 29 -10.09 -0.97 -9.96
C GLY A 29 -9.23 0.25 -10.31
N ILE A 30 -8.27 0.05 -11.18
CA ILE A 30 -7.37 1.10 -11.67
C ILE A 30 -7.84 1.71 -12.99
N ASP A 31 -9.10 1.49 -13.36
CA ASP A 31 -9.74 2.09 -14.52
C ASP A 31 -10.78 3.13 -14.10
N THR A 32 -10.84 4.25 -14.83
CA THR A 32 -11.81 5.33 -14.60
C THR A 32 -13.21 4.98 -15.09
N GLU A 33 -13.33 4.01 -15.97
CA GLU A 33 -14.60 3.44 -16.42
C GLU A 33 -14.82 2.15 -15.63
N LEU A 34 -15.55 2.17 -14.56
CA LEU A 34 -15.99 1.05 -13.70
C LEU A 34 -15.92 -0.35 -14.33
N ASP A 35 -14.79 -0.67 -14.97
CA ASP A 35 -14.57 -1.95 -15.62
C ASP A 35 -14.12 -2.96 -14.58
N GLU A 36 -15.10 -3.65 -13.99
CA GLU A 36 -14.87 -4.75 -13.04
C GLU A 36 -13.94 -5.85 -13.60
N THR A 37 -13.70 -5.86 -14.92
CA THR A 37 -12.86 -6.86 -15.56
C THR A 37 -11.37 -6.63 -15.32
N ARG A 38 -10.93 -5.41 -15.01
CA ARG A 38 -9.51 -5.07 -14.73
C ARG A 38 -9.09 -5.27 -13.28
N ASP A 39 -10.03 -5.35 -12.35
CA ASP A 39 -9.76 -5.68 -10.95
C ASP A 39 -10.66 -6.84 -10.45
N PRO A 40 -10.55 -8.04 -11.03
CA PRO A 40 -11.38 -9.17 -10.63
C PRO A 40 -11.12 -9.64 -9.20
N GLU A 41 -10.05 -9.14 -8.57
CA GLU A 41 -9.68 -9.49 -7.20
C GLU A 41 -10.09 -8.43 -6.16
N GLY A 42 -10.71 -7.30 -6.57
CA GLY A 42 -11.20 -6.25 -5.67
C GLY A 42 -10.09 -5.54 -4.91
N ARG A 43 -9.00 -5.19 -5.60
CA ARG A 43 -7.76 -4.67 -4.99
C ARG A 43 -7.72 -3.17 -4.85
N VAL A 44 -8.62 -2.44 -5.50
CA VAL A 44 -8.64 -0.99 -5.50
C VAL A 44 -10.04 -0.46 -5.22
N LEU A 45 -10.14 0.41 -4.22
CA LEU A 45 -11.35 1.16 -3.92
C LEU A 45 -11.00 2.65 -3.86
N HIS A 46 -11.55 3.41 -4.78
CA HIS A 46 -11.41 4.85 -4.84
C HIS A 46 -12.63 5.52 -4.22
N THR A 47 -12.40 6.28 -3.16
CA THR A 47 -13.42 7.05 -2.43
C THR A 47 -13.01 8.51 -2.30
N LYS A 48 -13.97 9.40 -2.01
CA LYS A 48 -13.71 10.80 -1.72
C LYS A 48 -14.30 11.17 -0.34
N HIS A 49 -13.49 11.83 0.49
CA HIS A 49 -13.84 12.25 1.85
C HIS A 49 -13.47 13.72 2.02
N ASN A 50 -14.44 14.59 2.32
CA ASN A 50 -14.20 16.03 2.51
C ASN A 50 -13.32 16.67 1.42
N GLY A 51 -13.53 16.26 0.16
CA GLY A 51 -12.74 16.77 -0.97
C GLY A 51 -11.43 16.03 -1.25
N MET A 52 -10.94 15.17 -0.35
CA MET A 52 -9.73 14.38 -0.55
C MET A 52 -10.04 13.04 -1.23
N HIS A 53 -9.35 12.73 -2.29
CA HIS A 53 -9.37 11.42 -2.93
C HIS A 53 -8.57 10.42 -2.09
N CYS A 54 -9.21 9.31 -1.74
CA CYS A 54 -8.60 8.21 -0.98
C CYS A 54 -8.66 6.93 -1.82
N VAL A 55 -7.53 6.50 -2.33
CA VAL A 55 -7.41 5.26 -3.09
C VAL A 55 -6.79 4.19 -2.20
N ASN A 56 -7.61 3.23 -1.78
CA ASN A 56 -7.18 2.09 -0.98
C ASN A 56 -6.76 0.94 -1.89
N ILE A 57 -5.53 0.45 -1.73
CA ILE A 57 -4.89 -0.49 -2.65
C ILE A 57 -4.35 -1.69 -1.90
N TYR A 58 -4.58 -2.88 -2.44
CA TYR A 58 -3.88 -4.11 -2.08
C TYR A 58 -3.10 -4.64 -3.29
N LEU A 59 -1.84 -4.26 -3.40
CA LEU A 59 -0.98 -4.62 -4.53
C LEU A 59 -0.73 -6.13 -4.56
N PRO A 60 -0.74 -6.79 -5.73
CA PRO A 60 -0.47 -8.22 -5.82
C PRO A 60 0.85 -8.63 -5.15
N ASN A 61 0.83 -9.74 -4.44
CA ASN A 61 2.04 -10.40 -3.96
C ASN A 61 2.56 -11.37 -5.04
N GLY A 62 3.84 -11.28 -5.39
CA GLY A 62 4.48 -12.11 -6.42
C GLY A 62 5.07 -13.43 -5.92
N SER A 63 5.04 -13.72 -4.62
CA SER A 63 5.85 -14.75 -3.97
C SER A 63 5.50 -16.20 -4.28
N SER A 64 4.39 -16.50 -4.96
CA SER A 64 3.92 -17.89 -5.06
C SER A 64 4.28 -18.62 -6.36
N ARG A 65 4.67 -17.97 -7.45
CA ARG A 65 5.11 -18.57 -8.75
C ARG A 65 5.53 -17.46 -9.72
N ASP A 66 6.35 -17.78 -10.71
CA ASP A 66 6.79 -16.85 -11.76
C ASP A 66 5.63 -16.12 -12.45
N GLN A 67 4.51 -16.81 -12.71
CA GLN A 67 3.30 -16.20 -13.27
C GLN A 67 2.67 -15.14 -12.38
N ARG A 68 2.77 -15.30 -11.05
CA ARG A 68 2.23 -14.31 -10.12
C ARG A 68 3.10 -13.06 -10.05
N GLN A 69 4.42 -13.23 -10.17
CA GLN A 69 5.33 -12.09 -10.28
C GLN A 69 5.09 -11.32 -11.57
N ALA A 70 4.98 -11.98 -12.71
CA ALA A 70 4.69 -11.32 -13.99
C ALA A 70 3.35 -10.55 -13.96
N TYR A 71 2.33 -11.11 -13.30
CA TYR A 71 1.05 -10.41 -13.07
C TYR A 71 1.25 -9.15 -12.22
N LYS A 72 2.04 -9.22 -11.14
CA LYS A 72 2.37 -8.08 -10.29
C LYS A 72 3.12 -7.01 -11.08
N ASP A 73 4.11 -7.42 -11.88
CA ASP A 73 4.96 -6.51 -12.65
C ASP A 73 4.12 -5.70 -13.67
N GLN A 74 3.17 -6.33 -14.34
CA GLN A 74 2.25 -5.61 -15.21
C GLN A 74 1.32 -4.70 -14.41
N TRP A 75 0.77 -5.20 -13.31
CA TRP A 75 -0.19 -4.47 -12.48
C TRP A 75 0.39 -3.18 -11.90
N ILE A 76 1.68 -3.18 -11.50
CA ILE A 76 2.32 -1.98 -10.96
C ILE A 76 2.58 -0.92 -12.05
N GLU A 77 2.86 -1.30 -13.29
CA GLU A 77 2.97 -0.35 -14.41
C GLU A 77 1.59 0.27 -14.74
N ASP A 78 0.55 -0.55 -14.79
CA ASP A 78 -0.83 -0.07 -15.01
C ASP A 78 -1.27 0.90 -13.89
N LEU A 79 -0.93 0.59 -12.62
CA LEU A 79 -1.18 1.49 -11.49
C LEU A 79 -0.45 2.82 -11.65
N MET A 80 0.80 2.81 -12.09
CA MET A 80 1.57 4.04 -12.27
C MET A 80 0.94 4.95 -13.33
N GLU A 81 0.49 4.38 -14.46
CA GLU A 81 -0.19 5.13 -15.52
C GLU A 81 -1.52 5.70 -15.02
N TRP A 82 -2.32 4.87 -14.34
CA TRP A 82 -3.60 5.30 -13.79
C TRP A 82 -3.46 6.40 -12.73
N ALA A 83 -2.45 6.28 -11.85
CA ALA A 83 -2.21 7.23 -10.77
C ALA A 83 -1.72 8.61 -11.27
N GLU A 84 -1.30 8.73 -12.54
CA GLU A 84 -0.87 9.99 -13.16
C GLU A 84 -1.96 11.06 -13.11
N MET A 85 -3.25 10.67 -13.14
CA MET A 85 -4.37 11.62 -13.08
C MET A 85 -4.40 12.49 -11.81
N PHE A 86 -3.75 12.04 -10.73
CA PHE A 86 -3.70 12.78 -9.46
C PHE A 86 -2.45 13.67 -9.35
N VAL A 87 -1.44 13.43 -10.19
CA VAL A 87 -0.20 14.21 -10.19
C VAL A 87 -0.49 15.58 -10.84
N GLY A 88 -0.13 16.66 -10.13
CA GLY A 88 -0.43 18.02 -10.59
C GLY A 88 -1.89 18.43 -10.48
N SER A 89 -2.77 17.58 -9.95
CA SER A 89 -4.14 17.95 -9.62
C SER A 89 -4.18 18.99 -8.51
N GLU A 90 -5.15 19.91 -8.57
CA GLU A 90 -5.45 20.84 -7.47
C GLU A 90 -6.24 20.18 -6.33
N GLU A 91 -6.76 18.97 -6.54
CA GLU A 91 -7.46 18.22 -5.51
C GLU A 91 -6.47 17.32 -4.72
N PRO A 92 -6.60 17.26 -3.38
CA PRO A 92 -5.77 16.40 -2.57
C PRO A 92 -6.08 14.93 -2.84
N ALA A 93 -5.02 14.12 -3.00
CA ALA A 93 -5.15 12.69 -3.25
C ALA A 93 -4.13 11.87 -2.46
N ILE A 94 -4.57 10.74 -1.91
CA ILE A 94 -3.72 9.73 -1.28
C ILE A 94 -3.92 8.36 -1.91
N LEU A 95 -2.80 7.63 -2.08
CA LEU A 95 -2.77 6.18 -2.32
C LEU A 95 -2.36 5.51 -1.01
N CYS A 96 -3.18 4.63 -0.48
CA CYS A 96 -2.90 3.98 0.80
C CYS A 96 -3.17 2.47 0.76
N GLY A 97 -2.49 1.71 1.60
CA GLY A 97 -2.67 0.28 1.77
C GLY A 97 -1.39 -0.53 1.66
N ASP A 98 -1.55 -1.83 1.47
CA ASP A 98 -0.44 -2.77 1.33
C ASP A 98 0.06 -2.80 -0.11
N LEU A 99 1.21 -2.17 -0.36
CA LEU A 99 1.86 -2.17 -1.67
C LEU A 99 2.74 -3.39 -1.91
N ASN A 100 2.89 -4.28 -0.93
CA ASN A 100 3.71 -5.50 -1.04
C ASN A 100 5.13 -5.25 -1.58
N ILE A 101 5.69 -4.05 -1.37
CA ILE A 101 7.05 -3.65 -1.76
C ILE A 101 7.71 -2.90 -0.60
N ALA A 102 8.88 -3.35 -0.16
CA ALA A 102 9.76 -2.56 0.67
C ALA A 102 10.69 -1.74 -0.25
N HIS A 103 10.60 -0.41 -0.20
CA HIS A 103 11.27 0.47 -1.16
C HIS A 103 12.78 0.47 -1.03
N THR A 104 13.28 0.68 0.20
CA THR A 104 14.71 0.84 0.46
C THR A 104 15.26 -0.25 1.39
N GLU A 105 16.58 -0.29 1.59
CA GLU A 105 17.20 -1.20 2.55
C GLU A 105 16.78 -0.92 4.00
N ASP A 106 16.32 0.30 4.29
CA ASP A 106 15.80 0.68 5.60
C ASP A 106 14.37 0.17 5.85
N ASP A 107 13.67 -0.24 4.80
CA ASP A 107 12.30 -0.73 4.86
C ASP A 107 12.19 -2.24 5.10
N ILE A 108 13.31 -2.92 5.28
CA ILE A 108 13.37 -4.37 5.49
C ILE A 108 14.48 -4.74 6.50
N TRP A 109 14.18 -5.70 7.38
CA TRP A 109 15.13 -6.10 8.44
C TRP A 109 16.41 -6.76 7.91
N ASP A 110 16.33 -7.54 6.81
CA ASP A 110 17.45 -8.26 6.17
C ASP A 110 17.48 -8.02 4.65
N PRO A 111 17.99 -6.86 4.20
CA PRO A 111 18.04 -6.53 2.79
C PRO A 111 18.94 -7.47 1.98
N LYS A 112 20.03 -8.00 2.60
CA LYS A 112 20.96 -8.91 1.90
C LYS A 112 20.35 -10.28 1.62
N GLY A 113 19.64 -10.83 2.61
CA GLY A 113 18.97 -12.12 2.48
C GLY A 113 17.76 -12.11 1.55
N ASN A 114 17.16 -10.95 1.33
CA ASN A 114 15.92 -10.80 0.57
C ASN A 114 16.04 -10.20 -0.84
N LYS A 115 17.25 -10.01 -1.37
CA LYS A 115 17.48 -9.43 -2.71
C LYS A 115 16.72 -10.12 -3.86
N ARG A 116 16.34 -11.39 -3.67
CA ARG A 116 15.60 -12.21 -4.64
C ARG A 116 14.17 -12.50 -4.20
N SER A 117 13.69 -11.85 -3.16
CA SER A 117 12.34 -12.03 -2.65
C SER A 117 11.40 -11.05 -3.33
N SER A 118 10.23 -11.53 -3.78
CA SER A 118 9.15 -10.64 -4.21
C SER A 118 8.82 -9.64 -3.10
N GLY A 119 8.61 -8.38 -3.49
CA GLY A 119 8.47 -7.26 -2.57
C GLY A 119 9.79 -6.56 -2.24
N PHE A 120 10.94 -7.11 -2.72
CA PHE A 120 12.25 -6.46 -2.58
C PHE A 120 13.14 -6.65 -3.82
N LEU A 121 12.57 -7.07 -4.93
CA LEU A 121 13.28 -7.18 -6.22
C LEU A 121 13.73 -5.79 -6.68
N GLU A 122 14.85 -5.73 -7.38
CA GLU A 122 15.44 -4.48 -7.86
C GLU A 122 14.46 -3.66 -8.69
N HIS A 123 13.80 -4.29 -9.68
CA HIS A 123 12.83 -3.62 -10.53
C HIS A 123 11.57 -3.12 -9.78
N GLU A 124 11.12 -3.82 -8.72
CA GLU A 124 10.01 -3.36 -7.88
C GLU A 124 10.39 -2.08 -7.11
N ARG A 125 11.61 -2.04 -6.58
CA ARG A 125 12.16 -0.88 -5.88
C ARG A 125 12.40 0.31 -6.81
N GLU A 126 12.89 0.06 -8.02
CA GLU A 126 13.05 1.05 -9.08
C GLU A 126 11.69 1.61 -9.52
N TRP A 127 10.68 0.74 -9.64
CA TRP A 127 9.31 1.17 -9.91
C TRP A 127 8.81 2.13 -8.82
N PHE A 128 9.02 1.78 -7.54
CA PHE A 128 8.60 2.63 -6.42
C PHE A 128 9.33 3.99 -6.46
N THR A 129 10.62 4.00 -6.76
CA THR A 129 11.38 5.25 -6.96
C THR A 129 10.77 6.09 -8.08
N ARG A 130 10.47 5.49 -9.25
CA ARG A 130 9.82 6.19 -10.36
C ARG A 130 8.44 6.76 -9.97
N LEU A 131 7.67 6.05 -9.15
CA LEU A 131 6.39 6.54 -8.65
C LEU A 131 6.56 7.81 -7.80
N LEU A 132 7.56 7.82 -6.92
CA LEU A 132 7.88 9.02 -6.12
C LEU A 132 8.41 10.16 -7.00
N ASP A 133 9.25 9.88 -7.97
CA ASP A 133 9.82 10.87 -8.91
C ASP A 133 8.73 11.54 -9.78
N ARG A 134 7.59 10.89 -9.96
CA ARG A 134 6.43 11.44 -10.67
C ARG A 134 5.58 12.39 -9.83
N GLY A 135 5.86 12.57 -8.54
CA GLY A 135 5.18 13.52 -7.67
C GLY A 135 4.34 12.90 -6.56
N TRP A 136 4.53 11.62 -6.30
CA TRP A 136 3.99 10.97 -5.11
C TRP A 136 4.98 11.07 -3.95
N HIS A 137 4.47 11.23 -2.73
CA HIS A 137 5.25 11.48 -1.53
C HIS A 137 4.95 10.44 -0.46
N ASP A 138 5.95 9.69 -0.01
CA ASP A 138 5.85 8.79 1.15
C ASP A 138 5.75 9.61 2.45
N LEU A 139 4.53 9.77 2.94
CA LEU A 139 4.24 10.66 4.06
C LEU A 139 4.94 10.23 5.36
N LEU A 140 4.98 8.93 5.64
CA LEU A 140 5.67 8.44 6.82
C LEU A 140 7.16 8.75 6.73
N ARG A 141 7.80 8.47 5.61
CA ARG A 141 9.24 8.68 5.43
C ARG A 141 9.61 10.17 5.47
N ILE A 142 8.76 11.03 4.93
CA ILE A 142 8.93 12.49 5.02
C ILE A 142 8.86 12.95 6.48
N HIS A 143 7.90 12.45 7.26
CA HIS A 143 7.69 12.87 8.65
C HIS A 143 8.82 12.44 9.57
N ILE A 144 9.27 11.18 9.46
CA ILE A 144 10.24 10.59 10.39
C ILE A 144 11.70 10.71 9.92
N GLY A 145 11.92 11.05 8.64
CA GLY A 145 13.26 11.11 8.03
C GLY A 145 13.87 9.74 7.71
N PRO A 146 15.13 9.73 7.26
CA PRO A 146 15.84 8.50 6.90
C PRO A 146 16.25 7.74 8.18
N GLN A 147 15.66 6.55 8.37
CA GLN A 147 15.99 5.65 9.48
C GLN A 147 15.51 4.24 9.15
N LYS A 148 16.09 3.23 9.82
CA LYS A 148 15.66 1.85 9.67
C LYS A 148 14.27 1.64 10.30
N GLY A 149 13.34 1.03 9.52
CA GLY A 149 11.93 0.93 9.91
C GLY A 149 11.24 2.31 9.99
N PRO A 150 10.18 2.45 10.79
CA PRO A 150 9.44 1.38 11.44
C PRO A 150 8.83 0.42 10.43
N TYR A 151 8.74 -0.86 10.78
CA TYR A 151 8.12 -1.87 9.93
C TYR A 151 6.61 -1.90 10.15
N THR A 152 5.88 -2.34 9.12
CA THR A 152 4.41 -2.44 9.14
C THR A 152 3.92 -3.88 9.08
N TRP A 153 4.74 -4.82 8.64
CA TRP A 153 4.42 -6.24 8.55
C TRP A 153 5.52 -7.13 9.11
N TRP A 154 5.12 -8.23 9.76
CA TRP A 154 6.02 -9.27 10.27
C TRP A 154 5.48 -10.66 9.97
N SER A 155 6.33 -11.52 9.43
CA SER A 155 5.98 -12.93 9.27
C SER A 155 5.56 -13.56 10.61
N ASN A 156 4.53 -14.41 10.57
CA ASN A 156 4.11 -15.21 11.73
C ASN A 156 5.15 -16.26 12.15
N PHE A 157 6.22 -16.44 11.36
CA PHE A 157 7.28 -17.41 11.63
C PHE A 157 8.32 -16.87 12.60
N ARG A 158 8.83 -17.76 13.49
CA ARG A 158 10.01 -17.54 14.35
C ARG A 158 9.93 -16.29 15.22
N ARG A 159 8.72 -15.87 15.64
CA ARG A 159 8.51 -14.70 16.50
C ARG A 159 9.11 -13.43 15.87
N ALA A 160 8.89 -13.24 14.58
CA ALA A 160 9.51 -12.16 13.81
C ALA A 160 9.17 -10.77 14.37
N ARG A 161 7.90 -10.55 14.79
CA ARG A 161 7.45 -9.27 15.36
C ARG A 161 8.12 -8.93 16.68
N GLU A 162 8.32 -9.92 17.57
CA GLU A 162 9.03 -9.74 18.84
C GLU A 162 10.52 -9.40 18.64
N ARG A 163 11.12 -9.91 17.55
CA ARG A 163 12.52 -9.68 17.18
C ARG A 163 12.69 -8.49 16.25
N ASP A 164 11.60 -7.78 15.94
CA ASP A 164 11.55 -6.69 14.99
C ASP A 164 12.14 -7.03 13.60
N ARG A 165 11.87 -8.24 13.11
CA ARG A 165 12.29 -8.71 11.79
C ARG A 165 11.18 -8.50 10.78
N GLY A 166 10.87 -7.25 10.51
CA GLY A 166 9.73 -6.83 9.72
C GLY A 166 10.09 -6.22 8.37
N TRP A 167 9.04 -5.86 7.65
CA TRP A 167 9.06 -5.14 6.39
C TRP A 167 8.11 -3.95 6.50
N ARG A 168 8.44 -2.85 5.89
CA ARG A 168 7.52 -1.73 5.67
C ARG A 168 6.96 -1.86 4.26
N ILE A 169 5.74 -2.33 4.16
CA ILE A 169 5.03 -2.59 2.90
C ILE A 169 3.68 -1.90 2.82
N ASP A 170 3.21 -1.33 3.94
CA ASP A 170 2.00 -0.52 4.00
C ASP A 170 2.38 0.96 3.96
N TYR A 171 1.71 1.72 3.12
CA TYR A 171 2.05 3.12 2.83
C TYR A 171 0.82 4.02 2.84
N VAL A 172 1.07 5.30 3.06
CA VAL A 172 0.21 6.40 2.67
C VAL A 172 1.07 7.33 1.82
N LEU A 173 0.86 7.28 0.52
CA LEU A 173 1.48 8.17 -0.45
C LEU A 173 0.51 9.31 -0.75
N ALA A 174 1.02 10.52 -0.97
CA ALA A 174 0.21 11.71 -1.23
C ALA A 174 0.73 12.47 -2.44
N ASN A 175 -0.15 13.14 -3.18
CA ASN A 175 0.24 14.18 -4.13
C ASN A 175 0.69 15.46 -3.38
N ASP A 176 1.17 16.47 -4.08
CA ASP A 176 1.67 17.71 -3.48
C ASP A 176 0.63 18.40 -2.58
N VAL A 177 -0.63 18.43 -3.01
CA VAL A 177 -1.71 19.07 -2.26
C VAL A 177 -1.96 18.35 -0.94
N ALA A 178 -2.19 17.04 -0.98
CA ALA A 178 -2.44 16.25 0.23
C ALA A 178 -1.20 16.22 1.14
N ARG A 179 0.02 16.18 0.59
CA ARG A 179 1.26 16.30 1.36
C ARG A 179 1.31 17.59 2.16
N SER A 180 0.89 18.72 1.57
CA SER A 180 0.91 20.03 2.26
C SER A 180 -0.05 20.11 3.46
N MET A 181 -1.06 19.22 3.50
CA MET A 181 -2.05 19.14 4.58
C MET A 181 -1.64 18.18 5.70
N MET A 182 -0.54 17.43 5.54
CA MET A 182 -0.10 16.46 6.56
C MET A 182 0.41 17.17 7.83
N LYS A 183 -0.07 16.71 8.99
CA LYS A 183 0.39 17.13 10.33
C LYS A 183 1.36 16.12 10.94
N SER A 184 1.02 14.86 10.90
CA SER A 184 1.83 13.77 11.48
C SER A 184 1.64 12.47 10.73
N ALA A 185 2.63 11.57 10.86
CA ALA A 185 2.55 10.21 10.38
C ALA A 185 3.29 9.26 11.32
N GLU A 186 2.67 8.12 11.64
CA GLU A 186 3.29 7.12 12.52
C GLU A 186 2.84 5.70 12.16
N VAL A 187 3.59 4.71 12.65
CA VAL A 187 3.19 3.30 12.68
C VAL A 187 2.79 2.94 14.11
N MET A 188 1.53 2.56 14.30
CA MET A 188 1.04 2.05 15.58
C MET A 188 1.48 0.58 15.73
N ARG A 189 2.76 0.36 16.08
CA ARG A 189 3.36 -0.98 16.15
C ARG A 189 2.59 -1.93 17.07
N GLU A 190 2.09 -1.42 18.17
CA GLU A 190 1.32 -2.19 19.16
C GLU A 190 -0.11 -2.48 18.69
N GLY A 191 -0.60 -1.70 17.71
CA GLY A 191 -1.89 -1.93 17.08
C GLY A 191 -1.90 -3.24 16.29
N GLY A 192 -2.97 -3.99 16.37
CA GLY A 192 -3.13 -5.23 15.61
C GLY A 192 -2.29 -6.42 16.06
N MET A 193 -1.43 -6.32 17.08
CA MET A 193 -0.56 -7.44 17.51
C MET A 193 -1.29 -8.76 17.80
N VAL A 194 -2.54 -8.67 18.20
CA VAL A 194 -3.38 -9.83 18.56
C VAL A 194 -4.23 -10.30 17.37
N VAL A 195 -4.53 -9.41 16.41
CA VAL A 195 -5.54 -9.66 15.37
C VAL A 195 -4.97 -9.63 13.95
N SER A 196 -3.74 -9.10 13.75
CA SER A 196 -3.11 -8.96 12.43
C SER A 196 -1.60 -9.13 12.52
N ASP A 197 -0.98 -9.62 11.45
CA ASP A 197 0.46 -9.61 11.20
C ASP A 197 0.95 -8.25 10.64
N HIS A 198 0.03 -7.31 10.38
CA HIS A 198 0.34 -5.91 10.07
C HIS A 198 0.12 -4.98 11.26
N ALA A 199 0.76 -3.80 11.22
CA ALA A 199 0.51 -2.69 12.11
C ALA A 199 -0.11 -1.53 11.32
N PRO A 200 -1.08 -0.80 11.91
CA PRO A 200 -1.68 0.37 11.26
C PRO A 200 -0.65 1.47 10.98
N VAL A 201 -0.73 2.07 9.80
CA VAL A 201 -0.11 3.36 9.48
C VAL A 201 -1.18 4.44 9.72
N ILE A 202 -0.83 5.44 10.51
CA ILE A 202 -1.72 6.55 10.87
C ILE A 202 -1.13 7.83 10.28
N VAL A 203 -1.97 8.62 9.61
CA VAL A 203 -1.60 9.95 9.11
C VAL A 203 -2.70 10.93 9.48
N ASP A 204 -2.31 12.04 10.08
CA ASP A 204 -3.20 13.15 10.40
C ASP A 204 -3.08 14.24 9.36
N PHE A 205 -4.22 14.73 8.90
CA PHE A 205 -4.33 15.84 7.94
C PHE A 205 -5.11 17.01 8.54
N ASP A 206 -4.82 18.19 8.06
CA ASP A 206 -5.59 19.42 8.30
C ASP A 206 -6.56 19.60 7.13
N ILE A 207 -7.79 19.08 7.28
CA ILE A 207 -8.84 19.06 6.24
C ILE A 207 -9.93 20.08 6.58
#